data_002fdc2ab7bd02d1ac0c84699f8a0709
#
_entry.id   002fdc2ab7bd02d1ac0c84699f8a0709
#
_cell.length_a   1.000
_cell.length_b   1.000
_cell.length_c   1.000
_cell.angle_alpha   90.00
_cell.angle_beta   90.00
_cell.angle_gamma   90.00
#
_symmetry.space_group_name_H-M   'P 1'
#
loop_
_entity.id
_entity.type
_entity.pdbx_description
1 polymer ?
#
loop_
_entity_poly.entity_id
_entity_poly.type
_entity_poly.pdbx_seq_one_letter_code
_entity_poly.pdbx_strand_id
1 'polypeptide(L)'
;MAQDTARQAVKFLEDCLKEAGLRDLRVILFGSRALGGATDESDVDVAIVSSSFQGKDLFERARMIRDVHVRAIREFDLPFDILMFTPEEFDSDSLSARFVRAAAGS
;
A
#
# COMPACT_ATOMS: atom_id res chain seq x y z
N MET A 1 -0.79 3.07 19.63
CA MET A 1 -1.91 3.76 19.00
C MET A 1 -2.03 3.34 17.55
N ALA A 2 -3.24 3.03 17.10
CA ALA A 2 -3.48 2.50 15.75
C ALA A 2 -2.97 3.43 14.64
N GLN A 3 -3.15 4.74 14.79
CA GLN A 3 -2.72 5.71 13.78
C GLN A 3 -1.20 5.82 13.68
N ASP A 4 -0.51 5.75 14.82
CA ASP A 4 0.95 5.81 14.82
C ASP A 4 1.53 4.56 14.17
N THR A 5 0.95 3.40 14.42
CA THR A 5 1.35 2.14 13.78
C THR A 5 1.17 2.24 12.28
N ALA A 6 0.04 2.77 11.82
CA ALA A 6 -0.24 2.93 10.40
C ALA A 6 0.77 3.85 9.72
N ARG A 7 1.10 4.98 10.35
CA ARG A 7 2.12 5.90 9.81
C ARG A 7 3.48 5.24 9.71
N GLN A 8 3.87 4.51 10.76
CA GLN A 8 5.14 3.79 10.78
C GLN A 8 5.17 2.74 9.68
N ALA A 9 4.05 2.04 9.47
CA ALA A 9 3.95 1.01 8.44
C ALA A 9 4.10 1.62 7.04
N VAL A 10 3.44 2.74 6.78
CA VAL A 10 3.55 3.43 5.48
C VAL A 10 4.99 3.87 5.25
N LYS A 11 5.61 4.48 6.24
CA LYS A 11 7.01 4.93 6.15
C LYS A 11 7.95 3.76 5.89
N PHE A 12 7.75 2.67 6.60
CA PHE A 12 8.55 1.45 6.41
C PHE A 12 8.44 0.93 4.98
N LEU A 13 7.21 0.85 4.46
CA LEU A 13 6.99 0.40 3.09
C LEU A 13 7.63 1.33 2.08
N GLU A 14 7.47 2.64 2.25
CA GLU A 14 8.10 3.61 1.36
C GLU A 14 9.61 3.44 1.31
N ASP A 15 10.24 3.35 2.48
CA ASP A 15 11.69 3.24 2.55
C ASP A 15 12.19 1.94 1.92
N CYS A 16 11.55 0.82 2.24
CA CYS A 16 11.95 -0.48 1.70
C CYS A 16 11.71 -0.58 0.20
N LEU A 17 10.60 -0.04 -0.29
CA LEU A 17 10.28 -0.10 -1.72
C LEU A 17 11.19 0.82 -2.53
N LYS A 18 11.58 1.97 -1.98
CA LYS A 18 12.58 2.83 -2.62
C LYS A 18 13.92 2.11 -2.72
N GLU A 19 14.34 1.46 -1.65
CA GLU A 19 15.58 0.68 -1.66
C GLU A 19 15.52 -0.45 -2.67
N ALA A 20 14.35 -1.04 -2.89
CA ALA A 20 14.14 -2.09 -3.88
C ALA A 20 14.13 -1.55 -5.31
N GLY A 21 14.18 -0.22 -5.49
CA GLY A 21 14.30 0.39 -6.82
C GLY A 21 12.99 0.75 -7.49
N LEU A 22 11.87 0.74 -6.77
CA LEU A 22 10.60 1.17 -7.36
C LEU A 22 10.59 2.66 -7.62
N ARG A 23 10.16 3.03 -8.84
CA ARG A 23 10.19 4.42 -9.32
C ARG A 23 8.82 5.07 -9.20
N ASP A 24 8.80 6.39 -9.04
CA ASP A 24 7.56 7.18 -8.94
C ASP A 24 6.63 6.60 -7.89
N LEU A 25 7.20 6.30 -6.73
CA LEU A 25 6.53 5.53 -5.70
C LEU A 25 5.61 6.41 -4.86
N ARG A 26 4.39 5.92 -4.64
CA ARG A 26 3.47 6.45 -3.64
C ARG A 26 2.92 5.29 -2.84
N VAL A 27 2.82 5.46 -1.53
CA VAL A 27 2.17 4.48 -0.65
C VAL A 27 1.02 5.20 0.03
N ILE A 28 -0.19 4.70 -0.17
CA ILE A 28 -1.42 5.36 0.28
C ILE A 28 -2.15 4.45 1.24
N LEU A 29 -2.34 4.92 2.46
CA LEU A 29 -3.16 4.22 3.45
C LEU A 29 -4.64 4.42 3.12
N PHE A 30 -5.41 3.34 3.16
CA PHE A 30 -6.87 3.43 2.96
C PHE A 30 -7.56 2.49 3.95
N GLY A 31 -8.89 2.43 3.89
CA GLY A 31 -9.66 1.56 4.76
C GLY A 31 -9.80 2.11 6.18
N SER A 32 -10.03 1.23 7.15
CA SER A 32 -10.41 1.64 8.50
C SER A 32 -9.34 2.48 9.20
N ARG A 33 -8.06 2.19 8.98
CA ARG A 33 -6.98 2.97 9.60
C ARG A 33 -6.90 4.40 9.05
N ALA A 34 -7.27 4.59 7.79
CA ALA A 34 -7.30 5.93 7.18
C ALA A 34 -8.53 6.72 7.63
N LEU A 35 -9.66 6.03 7.85
CA LEU A 35 -10.95 6.66 8.13
C LEU A 35 -11.25 6.78 9.63
N GLY A 36 -10.38 6.27 10.49
CA GLY A 36 -10.52 6.46 11.93
C GLY A 36 -11.31 5.40 12.68
N GLY A 37 -11.72 4.31 12.00
CA GLY A 37 -12.45 3.23 12.65
C GLY A 37 -11.61 2.05 13.10
N ALA A 38 -10.27 2.18 13.02
CA ALA A 38 -9.38 1.07 13.26
C ALA A 38 -9.12 0.82 14.74
N THR A 39 -8.88 -0.46 15.07
CA THR A 39 -8.30 -0.89 16.33
C THR A 39 -6.84 -1.26 16.10
N ASP A 40 -6.11 -1.58 17.17
CA ASP A 40 -4.72 -2.01 17.06
C ASP A 40 -4.55 -3.33 16.30
N GLU A 41 -5.62 -4.11 16.17
CA GLU A 41 -5.61 -5.39 15.47
C GLU A 41 -6.11 -5.29 14.02
N SER A 42 -6.52 -4.11 13.58
CA SER A 42 -7.03 -3.93 12.22
C SER A 42 -5.94 -4.15 11.18
N ASP A 43 -6.32 -4.73 10.05
CA ASP A 43 -5.42 -4.88 8.90
C ASP A 43 -4.92 -3.51 8.44
N VAL A 44 -3.73 -3.50 7.86
CA VAL A 44 -3.18 -2.29 7.24
C VAL A 44 -3.48 -2.38 5.75
N ASP A 45 -4.38 -1.53 5.27
CA ASP A 45 -4.78 -1.49 3.86
C ASP A 45 -4.00 -0.38 3.16
N VAL A 46 -3.17 -0.76 2.20
CA VAL A 46 -2.34 0.21 1.45
C VAL A 46 -2.44 -0.02 -0.04
N ALA A 47 -2.36 1.07 -0.78
CA ALA A 47 -2.16 1.04 -2.22
C ALA A 47 -0.74 1.47 -2.51
N ILE A 48 -0.04 0.70 -3.32
CA ILE A 48 1.30 1.03 -3.81
C ILE A 48 1.15 1.46 -5.25
N VAL A 49 1.56 2.68 -5.54
CA VAL A 49 1.55 3.24 -6.90
C VAL A 49 2.99 3.37 -7.36
N SER A 50 3.32 2.80 -8.50
CA SER A 50 4.68 2.91 -9.04
C SER A 50 4.68 2.69 -10.54
N SER A 51 5.48 3.49 -11.26
CA SER A 51 5.70 3.30 -12.69
C SER A 51 6.43 1.99 -12.97
N SER A 52 7.11 1.43 -11.99
CA SER A 52 7.80 0.14 -12.13
C SER A 52 6.84 -1.03 -12.36
N PHE A 53 5.57 -0.86 -12.07
CA PHE A 53 4.55 -1.88 -12.33
C PHE A 53 4.05 -1.92 -13.76
N GLN A 54 4.48 -0.97 -14.59
CA GLN A 54 4.02 -0.90 -15.98
C GLN A 54 4.39 -2.15 -16.76
N GLY A 55 3.43 -2.70 -17.50
CA GLY A 55 3.65 -3.92 -18.29
C GLY A 55 3.71 -5.19 -17.45
N LYS A 56 3.44 -5.12 -16.15
CA LYS A 56 3.46 -6.27 -15.25
C LYS A 56 2.04 -6.67 -14.88
N ASP A 57 1.77 -7.98 -14.87
CA ASP A 57 0.49 -8.47 -14.38
C ASP A 57 0.48 -8.50 -12.84
N LEU A 58 -0.65 -8.88 -12.26
CA LEU A 58 -0.82 -8.89 -10.82
C LEU A 58 0.20 -9.80 -10.11
N PHE A 59 0.47 -10.96 -10.66
CA PHE A 59 1.42 -11.91 -10.06
C PHE A 59 2.85 -11.38 -10.12
N GLU A 60 3.21 -10.75 -11.25
CA GLU A 60 4.53 -10.15 -11.39
C GLU A 60 4.72 -9.00 -10.41
N ARG A 61 3.71 -8.16 -10.24
CA ARG A 61 3.74 -7.06 -9.27
C ARG A 61 3.89 -7.58 -7.84
N ALA A 62 3.13 -8.63 -7.51
CA ALA A 62 3.21 -9.24 -6.18
C ALA A 62 4.60 -9.79 -5.91
N ARG A 63 5.24 -10.42 -6.90
CA ARG A 63 6.62 -10.91 -6.76
C ARG A 63 7.61 -9.79 -6.54
N MET A 64 7.42 -8.64 -7.21
CA MET A 64 8.32 -7.49 -7.06
C MET A 64 8.35 -6.96 -5.64
N ILE A 65 7.25 -7.02 -4.92
CA ILE A 65 7.14 -6.46 -3.56
C ILE A 65 7.17 -7.54 -2.48
N ARG A 66 7.31 -8.80 -2.86
CA ARG A 66 7.13 -9.93 -1.94
C ARG A 66 7.99 -9.83 -0.68
N ASP A 67 9.29 -9.58 -0.84
CA ASP A 67 10.20 -9.53 0.29
C ASP A 67 9.85 -8.39 1.23
N VAL A 68 9.48 -7.25 0.67
CA VAL A 68 9.07 -6.09 1.46
C VAL A 68 7.77 -6.37 2.20
N HIS A 69 6.82 -7.02 1.53
CA HIS A 69 5.53 -7.38 2.12
C HIS A 69 5.73 -8.30 3.33
N VAL A 70 6.56 -9.34 3.18
CA VAL A 70 6.86 -10.27 4.27
C VAL A 70 7.54 -9.54 5.44
N ARG A 71 8.50 -8.66 5.13
CA ARG A 71 9.19 -7.89 6.16
C ARG A 71 8.23 -6.97 6.92
N ALA A 72 7.28 -6.36 6.22
CA ALA A 72 6.29 -5.50 6.87
C ALA A 72 5.40 -6.28 7.83
N ILE A 73 4.93 -7.44 7.41
CA ILE A 73 4.12 -8.30 8.27
C ILE A 73 4.89 -8.67 9.54
N ARG A 74 6.16 -9.02 9.40
CA ARG A 74 7.01 -9.40 10.53
C ARG A 74 7.31 -8.22 11.45
N GLU A 75 7.57 -7.06 10.86
CA GLU A 75 7.94 -5.87 11.62
C GLU A 75 6.78 -5.39 12.50
N PHE A 76 5.56 -5.42 11.97
CA PHE A 76 4.39 -4.85 12.64
C PHE A 76 3.47 -5.90 13.26
N ASP A 77 3.71 -7.17 12.96
CA ASP A 77 2.88 -8.29 13.44
C ASP A 77 1.40 -8.08 13.10
N LEU A 78 1.14 -7.60 11.89
CA LEU A 78 -0.20 -7.31 11.38
C LEU A 78 -0.31 -7.76 9.93
N PRO A 79 -1.51 -8.19 9.50
CA PRO A 79 -1.72 -8.45 8.07
C PRO A 79 -1.73 -7.14 7.29
N PHE A 80 -1.19 -7.19 6.08
CA PHE A 80 -1.19 -6.07 5.14
C PHE A 80 -1.98 -6.48 3.90
N ASP A 81 -2.97 -5.67 3.57
CA ASP A 81 -3.77 -5.82 2.36
C ASP A 81 -3.25 -4.80 1.35
N ILE A 82 -2.62 -5.28 0.29
CA ILE A 82 -1.88 -4.41 -0.64
C ILE A 82 -2.51 -4.47 -2.02
N LEU A 83 -2.89 -3.29 -2.53
CA LEU A 83 -3.26 -3.10 -3.93
C LEU A 83 -2.12 -2.40 -4.65
N MET A 84 -1.90 -2.74 -5.91
CA MET A 84 -0.76 -2.23 -6.69
C MET A 84 -1.26 -1.62 -7.99
N PHE A 85 -0.83 -0.40 -8.26
CA PHE A 85 -1.25 0.38 -9.43
C PHE A 85 -0.05 1.01 -10.12
N THR A 86 -0.15 1.18 -11.44
CA THR A 86 0.67 2.19 -12.11
C THR A 86 0.05 3.57 -11.83
N PRO A 87 0.81 4.68 -12.04
CA PRO A 87 0.22 6.01 -11.89
C PRO A 87 -1.01 6.21 -12.77
N GLU A 88 -1.00 5.71 -14.01
CA GLU A 88 -2.13 5.84 -14.92
C GLU A 88 -3.35 5.08 -14.41
N GLU A 89 -3.14 3.87 -13.89
CA GLU A 89 -4.22 3.07 -13.34
C GLU A 89 -4.84 3.75 -12.12
N PHE A 90 -4.00 4.32 -11.27
CA PHE A 90 -4.49 4.97 -10.05
C PHE A 90 -5.29 6.23 -10.35
N ASP A 91 -4.90 6.94 -11.41
CA ASP A 91 -5.60 8.16 -11.84
C ASP A 91 -6.83 7.86 -12.72
N SER A 92 -7.06 6.58 -13.04
CA SER A 92 -8.19 6.18 -13.88
C SER A 92 -9.50 6.19 -13.10
N ASP A 93 -10.61 6.00 -13.83
CA ASP A 93 -11.95 5.86 -13.24
C ASP A 93 -12.30 4.40 -12.91
N SER A 94 -11.30 3.52 -12.81
CA SER A 94 -11.56 2.14 -12.41
C SER A 94 -12.20 2.09 -11.03
N LEU A 95 -12.98 1.06 -10.79
CA LEU A 95 -13.64 0.88 -9.49
C LEU A 95 -12.62 0.75 -8.36
N SER A 96 -11.52 0.03 -8.60
CA SER A 96 -10.47 -0.15 -7.59
C SER A 96 -9.83 1.19 -7.21
N ALA A 97 -9.45 2.00 -8.20
CA ALA A 97 -8.83 3.30 -7.94
C ALA A 97 -9.79 4.24 -7.22
N ARG A 98 -11.07 4.26 -7.64
CA ARG A 98 -12.09 5.09 -6.99
C ARG A 98 -12.32 4.66 -5.55
N PHE A 99 -12.35 3.35 -5.30
CA PHE A 99 -12.50 2.82 -3.96
C PHE A 99 -11.35 3.26 -3.05
N VAL A 100 -10.13 3.13 -3.50
CA VAL A 100 -8.96 3.53 -2.70
C VAL A 100 -9.00 5.02 -2.39
N ARG A 101 -9.28 5.87 -3.38
CA ARG A 101 -9.34 7.31 -3.17
C ARG A 101 -10.41 7.68 -2.15
N ALA A 102 -11.60 7.06 -2.23
CA ALA A 102 -12.67 7.31 -1.28
C ALA A 102 -12.31 6.80 0.12
N ALA A 103 -11.73 5.60 0.21
CA ALA A 103 -11.37 4.98 1.48
C ALA A 103 -10.14 5.62 2.13
N ALA A 104 -9.41 6.46 1.42
CA ALA A 104 -8.30 7.24 1.96
C ALA A 104 -8.76 8.58 2.56
N GLY A 105 -10.05 8.90 2.47
CA GLY A 105 -10.60 10.11 3.06
C GLY A 105 -10.35 11.38 2.28
N SER A 106 -9.96 11.26 1.02
CA SER A 106 -9.71 12.44 0.18
C SER A 106 -10.68 12.57 -0.94
#